data_460c12073f27626bdc1474de234071a7
#
_entry.id   460c12073f27626bdc1474de234071a7
#
_cell.length_a   1.000
_cell.length_b   1.000
_cell.length_c   1.000
_cell.angle_alpha   90.00
_cell.angle_beta   90.00
_cell.angle_gamma   90.00
#
_symmetry.space_group_name_H-M   'P 1'
#
loop_
_entity.id
_entity.type
_entity.pdbx_description
1 polymer ?
#
loop_
_entity_poly.entity_id
_entity_poly.type
_entity_poly.pdbx_seq_one_letter_code
_entity_poly.pdbx_strand_id
1 'polypeptide(L)'
;MTIGVAEEELARRVADLLDGRTIATAESCTAGRLAEVLACVEKAADFLRGGLVAYQDEIKRQLLGVTADSVLTIDAAKEMAVGALGLFDADVAVSTTGVAGDKSEDGTPPGTVYIATAVGDRVSATEHRFTGTPEEVCDQARHRALLELMSAMR
;
A
#
# COMPACT_ATOMS: atom_id res chain seq x y z
N MET A 1 -5.50 -11.39 13.44
CA MET A 1 -4.58 -10.28 13.77
C MET A 1 -5.37 -9.10 14.30
N THR A 2 -4.96 -8.55 15.41
CA THR A 2 -5.67 -7.42 16.03
C THR A 2 -5.04 -6.10 15.55
N ILE A 3 -5.87 -5.18 15.06
CA ILE A 3 -5.43 -3.83 14.72
C ILE A 3 -5.25 -3.07 16.04
N GLY A 4 -4.09 -2.47 16.24
CA GLY A 4 -3.80 -1.69 17.43
C GLY A 4 -4.44 -0.30 17.41
N VAL A 5 -4.62 0.28 18.58
CA VAL A 5 -5.18 1.64 18.75
C VAL A 5 -4.38 2.68 17.94
N ALA A 6 -3.05 2.55 17.93
CA ALA A 6 -2.19 3.45 17.16
C ALA A 6 -2.46 3.39 15.66
N GLU A 7 -2.71 2.19 15.13
CA GLU A 7 -3.02 1.99 13.71
C GLU A 7 -4.39 2.56 13.35
N GLU A 8 -5.38 2.36 14.20
CA GLU A 8 -6.71 2.94 14.02
C GLU A 8 -6.65 4.47 14.02
N GLU A 9 -5.85 5.06 14.90
CA GLU A 9 -5.67 6.51 14.95
C GLU A 9 -5.00 7.04 13.68
N LEU A 10 -3.96 6.36 13.16
CA LEU A 10 -3.33 6.73 11.91
C LEU A 10 -4.32 6.63 10.74
N ALA A 11 -5.11 5.57 10.68
CA ALA A 11 -6.13 5.39 9.65
C ALA A 11 -7.17 6.51 9.69
N ARG A 12 -7.58 6.91 10.88
CA ARG A 12 -8.52 8.02 11.09
C ARG A 12 -7.93 9.35 10.59
N ARG A 13 -6.66 9.61 10.86
CA ARG A 13 -5.97 10.80 10.33
C ARG A 13 -5.85 10.79 8.82
N VAL A 14 -5.58 9.62 8.22
CA VAL A 14 -5.61 9.47 6.77
C VAL A 14 -6.99 9.85 6.23
N ALA A 15 -8.05 9.33 6.83
CA ALA A 15 -9.43 9.63 6.43
C ALA A 15 -9.73 11.13 6.51
N ASP A 16 -9.30 11.80 7.56
CA ASP A 16 -9.49 13.25 7.73
C ASP A 16 -8.75 14.04 6.64
N LEU A 17 -7.52 13.62 6.30
CA LEU A 17 -6.72 14.29 5.27
C LEU A 17 -7.25 14.07 3.85
N LEU A 18 -8.05 13.03 3.63
CA LEU A 18 -8.69 12.81 2.33
C LEU A 18 -9.59 13.98 1.95
N ASP A 19 -10.27 14.57 2.92
CA ASP A 19 -11.09 15.77 2.71
C ASP A 19 -12.06 15.64 1.52
N GLY A 20 -12.87 14.61 1.54
CA GLY A 20 -13.85 14.29 0.49
C GLY A 20 -13.31 13.50 -0.69
N ARG A 21 -11.99 13.27 -0.77
CA ARG A 21 -11.39 12.42 -1.79
C ARG A 21 -11.56 10.95 -1.46
N THR A 22 -11.50 10.11 -2.48
CA THR A 22 -11.58 8.66 -2.34
C THR A 22 -10.18 8.02 -2.38
N ILE A 23 -10.05 6.86 -1.76
CA ILE A 23 -8.80 6.12 -1.70
C ILE A 23 -8.99 4.65 -2.11
N ALA A 24 -7.95 4.09 -2.70
CA ALA A 24 -7.84 2.66 -2.99
C ALA A 24 -6.47 2.13 -2.55
N THR A 25 -6.39 0.83 -2.31
CA THR A 25 -5.14 0.16 -1.97
C THR A 25 -4.78 -0.89 -3.02
N ALA A 26 -3.48 -1.06 -3.28
CA ALA A 26 -2.93 -2.13 -4.09
C ALA A 26 -1.83 -2.81 -3.29
N GLU A 27 -2.13 -3.97 -2.75
CA GLU A 27 -1.30 -4.63 -1.76
C GLU A 27 -0.73 -5.95 -2.27
N SER A 28 0.55 -6.17 -2.00
CA SER A 28 1.19 -7.47 -2.19
C SER A 28 1.57 -8.04 -0.82
N CYS A 29 2.73 -7.71 -0.30
CA CYS A 29 3.22 -8.29 0.95
C CYS A 29 2.35 -7.97 2.18
N THR A 30 1.60 -6.89 2.19
CA THR A 30 0.68 -6.54 3.28
C THR A 30 -0.66 -7.29 3.22
N ALA A 31 -0.96 -7.93 2.10
CA ALA A 31 -2.06 -8.89 1.92
C ALA A 31 -3.43 -8.41 2.45
N GLY A 32 -3.76 -7.15 2.26
CA GLY A 32 -5.06 -6.58 2.66
C GLY A 32 -5.05 -5.82 3.98
N ARG A 33 -3.92 -5.75 4.69
CA ARG A 33 -3.83 -5.05 5.98
C ARG A 33 -4.12 -3.56 5.91
N LEU A 34 -3.79 -2.91 4.78
CA LEU A 34 -4.11 -1.50 4.57
C LEU A 34 -5.60 -1.29 4.34
N ALA A 35 -6.20 -2.07 3.47
CA ALA A 35 -7.64 -2.01 3.24
C ALA A 35 -8.42 -2.30 4.53
N GLU A 36 -7.97 -3.29 5.30
CA GLU A 36 -8.61 -3.64 6.58
C GLU A 36 -8.60 -2.47 7.57
N VAL A 37 -7.45 -1.86 7.82
CA VAL A 37 -7.37 -0.77 8.79
C VAL A 37 -8.15 0.47 8.35
N LEU A 38 -8.17 0.78 7.06
CA LEU A 38 -8.98 1.87 6.52
C LEU A 38 -10.48 1.58 6.64
N ALA A 39 -10.87 0.33 6.44
CA ALA A 39 -12.27 -0.10 6.57
C ALA A 39 -12.79 -0.03 8.02
N CYS A 40 -11.89 -0.04 9.02
CA CYS A 40 -12.27 0.11 10.42
C CYS A 40 -12.62 1.54 10.82
N VAL A 41 -12.31 2.52 10.00
CA VAL A 41 -12.63 3.93 10.27
C VAL A 41 -14.13 4.17 10.10
N GLU A 42 -14.71 4.95 10.98
CA GLU A 42 -16.13 5.33 10.90
C GLU A 42 -16.43 5.96 9.52
N LYS A 43 -17.52 5.54 8.89
CA LYS A 43 -17.95 6.00 7.56
C LYS A 43 -16.94 5.67 6.45
N ALA A 44 -16.21 4.58 6.59
CA ALA A 44 -15.25 4.15 5.56
C ALA A 44 -15.87 4.06 4.16
N ALA A 45 -17.14 3.70 4.06
CA ALA A 45 -17.85 3.62 2.77
C ALA A 45 -17.90 4.95 2.01
N ASP A 46 -17.70 6.08 2.68
CA ASP A 46 -17.70 7.39 2.04
C ASP A 46 -16.39 7.69 1.32
N PHE A 47 -15.29 7.02 1.69
CA PHE A 47 -13.97 7.32 1.13
C PHE A 47 -13.22 6.10 0.57
N LEU A 48 -13.40 4.90 1.13
CA LEU A 48 -12.70 3.71 0.68
C LEU A 48 -13.40 3.09 -0.52
N ARG A 49 -12.81 3.20 -1.70
CA ARG A 49 -13.33 2.61 -2.93
C ARG A 49 -13.15 1.10 -2.98
N GLY A 50 -12.06 0.63 -2.42
CA GLY A 50 -11.72 -0.77 -2.39
C GLY A 50 -10.22 -0.99 -2.32
N GLY A 51 -9.83 -2.25 -2.35
CA GLY A 51 -8.45 -2.66 -2.36
C GLY A 51 -8.26 -3.96 -3.13
N LEU A 52 -7.10 -4.08 -3.77
CA LEU A 52 -6.71 -5.28 -4.48
C LEU A 52 -5.51 -5.91 -3.78
N VAL A 53 -5.62 -7.18 -3.44
CA VAL A 53 -4.45 -7.98 -3.03
C VAL A 53 -3.90 -8.64 -4.29
N ALA A 54 -2.83 -8.07 -4.82
CA ALA A 54 -2.14 -8.54 -6.02
C ALA A 54 -0.85 -9.25 -5.61
N TYR A 55 -0.96 -10.48 -5.17
CA TYR A 55 0.16 -11.20 -4.56
C TYR A 55 1.14 -11.74 -5.59
N GLN A 56 0.65 -12.30 -6.68
CA GLN A 56 1.47 -12.84 -7.78
C GLN A 56 1.82 -11.75 -8.80
N ASP A 57 2.98 -11.88 -9.43
CA ASP A 57 3.47 -10.93 -10.43
C ASP A 57 2.49 -10.77 -11.58
N GLU A 58 1.93 -11.87 -12.05
CA GLU A 58 0.95 -11.89 -13.15
C GLU A 58 -0.27 -11.01 -12.84
N ILE A 59 -0.76 -11.06 -11.60
CA ILE A 59 -1.91 -10.25 -11.18
C ILE A 59 -1.57 -8.77 -11.14
N LYS A 60 -0.37 -8.42 -10.66
CA LYS A 60 0.12 -7.04 -10.70
C LYS A 60 0.16 -6.51 -12.14
N ARG A 61 0.60 -7.33 -13.08
CA ARG A 61 0.71 -6.96 -14.48
C ARG A 61 -0.65 -6.84 -15.15
N GLN A 62 -1.52 -7.83 -14.97
CA GLN A 62 -2.84 -7.88 -15.61
C GLN A 62 -3.80 -6.82 -15.08
N LEU A 63 -3.87 -6.62 -13.77
CA LEU A 63 -4.88 -5.76 -13.17
C LEU A 63 -4.38 -4.36 -12.82
N LEU A 64 -3.08 -4.19 -12.57
CA LEU A 64 -2.51 -2.90 -12.18
C LEU A 64 -1.62 -2.28 -13.25
N GLY A 65 -1.40 -2.98 -14.35
CA GLY A 65 -0.62 -2.45 -15.48
C GLY A 65 0.88 -2.33 -15.20
N VAL A 66 1.42 -3.15 -14.30
CA VAL A 66 2.85 -3.13 -14.01
C VAL A 66 3.63 -3.62 -15.23
N THR A 67 4.57 -2.81 -15.71
CA THR A 67 5.43 -3.09 -16.86
C THR A 67 6.90 -3.25 -16.49
N ALA A 68 7.30 -2.85 -15.28
CA ALA A 68 8.66 -2.99 -14.79
C ALA A 68 9.14 -4.43 -14.88
N ASP A 69 10.42 -4.64 -15.24
CA ASP A 69 10.99 -5.98 -15.36
C ASP A 69 10.89 -6.78 -14.08
N SER A 70 11.16 -6.14 -12.95
CA SER A 70 10.94 -6.72 -11.61
C SER A 70 9.81 -6.00 -10.89
N VAL A 71 8.96 -6.77 -10.21
CA VAL A 71 7.89 -6.23 -9.37
C VAL A 71 8.41 -5.77 -7.99
N LEU A 72 9.68 -6.05 -7.67
CA LEU A 72 10.34 -5.64 -6.43
C LEU A 72 11.23 -4.43 -6.70
N THR A 73 10.61 -3.32 -7.08
CA THR A 73 11.29 -2.07 -7.43
C THR A 73 10.42 -0.85 -7.08
N ILE A 74 11.06 0.30 -7.01
CA ILE A 74 10.38 1.60 -6.88
C ILE A 74 9.39 1.82 -8.04
N ASP A 75 9.80 1.51 -9.27
CA ASP A 75 8.95 1.71 -10.45
C ASP A 75 7.71 0.83 -10.39
N ALA A 76 7.86 -0.43 -10.02
CA ALA A 76 6.72 -1.33 -9.88
C ALA A 76 5.72 -0.83 -8.82
N ALA A 77 6.22 -0.36 -7.67
CA ALA A 77 5.36 0.20 -6.63
C ALA A 77 4.57 1.42 -7.13
N LYS A 78 5.23 2.32 -7.87
CA LYS A 78 4.57 3.48 -8.49
C LYS A 78 3.50 3.05 -9.49
N GLU A 79 3.82 2.10 -10.37
CA GLU A 79 2.87 1.58 -11.35
C GLU A 79 1.66 0.93 -10.67
N MET A 80 1.88 0.20 -9.56
CA MET A 80 0.79 -0.39 -8.79
C MET A 80 -0.15 0.69 -8.22
N ALA A 81 0.39 1.75 -7.66
CA ALA A 81 -0.43 2.84 -7.11
C ALA A 81 -1.23 3.56 -8.21
N VAL A 82 -0.59 3.87 -9.32
CA VAL A 82 -1.27 4.48 -10.48
C VAL A 82 -2.34 3.54 -11.05
N GLY A 83 -2.02 2.26 -11.16
CA GLY A 83 -2.99 1.25 -11.60
C GLY A 83 -4.22 1.17 -10.70
N ALA A 84 -4.03 1.31 -9.39
CA ALA A 84 -5.13 1.32 -8.43
C ALA A 84 -6.03 2.55 -8.60
N LEU A 85 -5.47 3.72 -8.87
CA LEU A 85 -6.28 4.91 -9.18
C LEU A 85 -7.25 4.64 -10.34
N GLY A 86 -6.75 4.04 -11.40
CA GLY A 86 -7.57 3.73 -12.58
C GLY A 86 -8.58 2.61 -12.33
N LEU A 87 -8.14 1.53 -11.70
CA LEU A 87 -8.98 0.36 -11.45
C LEU A 87 -10.20 0.69 -10.57
N PHE A 88 -9.99 1.51 -9.54
CA PHE A 88 -11.02 1.85 -8.57
C PHE A 88 -11.67 3.22 -8.82
N ASP A 89 -11.22 3.95 -9.82
CA ASP A 89 -11.64 5.34 -10.04
C ASP A 89 -11.51 6.16 -8.73
N ALA A 90 -10.33 6.10 -8.15
CA ALA A 90 -10.02 6.74 -6.88
C ALA A 90 -9.14 7.98 -7.08
N ASP A 91 -9.19 8.90 -6.11
CA ASP A 91 -8.38 10.13 -6.12
C ASP A 91 -6.98 9.91 -5.53
N VAL A 92 -6.89 8.99 -4.59
CA VAL A 92 -5.67 8.65 -3.85
C VAL A 92 -5.47 7.13 -3.87
N ALA A 93 -4.24 6.69 -3.98
CA ALA A 93 -3.91 5.28 -3.84
C ALA A 93 -2.60 5.08 -3.07
N VAL A 94 -2.49 3.94 -2.44
CA VAL A 94 -1.27 3.46 -1.80
C VAL A 94 -0.99 2.04 -2.27
N SER A 95 0.28 1.74 -2.52
CA SER A 95 0.70 0.39 -2.89
C SER A 95 1.83 -0.11 -2.03
N THR A 96 1.91 -1.43 -1.88
CA THR A 96 3.02 -2.12 -1.24
C THR A 96 3.47 -3.28 -2.10
N THR A 97 4.77 -3.42 -2.28
CA THR A 97 5.38 -4.62 -2.89
C THR A 97 6.71 -4.89 -2.20
N GLY A 98 6.99 -6.13 -1.86
CA GLY A 98 8.21 -6.43 -1.12
C GLY A 98 8.33 -7.88 -0.71
N VAL A 99 9.39 -8.16 0.04
CA VAL A 99 9.74 -9.49 0.53
C VAL A 99 9.51 -9.55 2.03
N ALA A 100 8.33 -10.01 2.44
CA ALA A 100 7.99 -10.17 3.86
C ALA A 100 8.46 -11.52 4.42
N GLY A 101 8.64 -12.53 3.56
CA GLY A 101 9.15 -13.84 3.95
C GLY A 101 10.59 -13.80 4.47
N ASP A 102 11.06 -14.93 4.95
CA ASP A 102 12.39 -15.08 5.55
C ASP A 102 13.51 -15.39 4.53
N LYS A 103 13.17 -15.46 3.24
CA LYS A 103 14.11 -15.76 2.15
C LYS A 103 14.09 -14.65 1.11
N SER A 104 15.25 -14.39 0.52
CA SER A 104 15.37 -13.45 -0.60
C SER A 104 14.55 -13.88 -1.81
N GLU A 105 13.99 -12.93 -2.53
CA GLU A 105 13.32 -13.11 -3.81
C GLU A 105 13.98 -12.23 -4.87
N ASP A 106 14.30 -12.80 -6.04
CA ASP A 106 14.93 -12.08 -7.16
C ASP A 106 16.14 -11.22 -6.74
N GLY A 107 16.96 -11.74 -5.80
CA GLY A 107 18.09 -11.00 -5.26
C GLY A 107 17.74 -9.91 -4.25
N THR A 108 16.47 -9.73 -3.93
CA THR A 108 16.00 -8.73 -2.95
C THR A 108 15.96 -9.36 -1.56
N PRO A 109 16.63 -8.74 -0.56
CA PRO A 109 16.67 -9.32 0.78
C PRO A 109 15.32 -9.32 1.49
N PRO A 110 15.09 -10.25 2.44
CA PRO A 110 13.93 -10.23 3.31
C PRO A 110 13.79 -8.89 4.03
N GLY A 111 12.57 -8.41 4.20
CA GLY A 111 12.27 -7.14 4.87
C GLY A 111 12.31 -5.91 3.96
N THR A 112 12.75 -6.08 2.72
CA THR A 112 12.71 -4.99 1.73
C THR A 112 11.28 -4.78 1.25
N VAL A 113 10.73 -3.59 1.45
CA VAL A 113 9.37 -3.22 1.02
C VAL A 113 9.41 -1.87 0.32
N TYR A 114 8.78 -1.82 -0.83
CA TYR A 114 8.57 -0.58 -1.58
C TYR A 114 7.14 -0.11 -1.34
N ILE A 115 6.99 1.14 -0.95
CA ILE A 115 5.69 1.75 -0.69
C ILE A 115 5.56 2.96 -1.61
N ALA A 116 4.45 3.01 -2.34
CA ALA A 116 4.15 4.14 -3.22
C ALA A 116 2.82 4.77 -2.85
N THR A 117 2.73 6.07 -3.06
CA THR A 117 1.49 6.84 -2.95
C THR A 117 1.25 7.59 -4.25
N ALA A 118 0.00 7.68 -4.64
CA ALA A 118 -0.44 8.48 -5.77
C ALA A 118 -1.58 9.39 -5.31
N VAL A 119 -1.42 10.69 -5.51
CA VAL A 119 -2.42 11.71 -5.19
C VAL A 119 -2.63 12.53 -6.45
N GLY A 120 -3.67 12.20 -7.22
CA GLY A 120 -3.81 12.74 -8.57
C GLY A 120 -2.58 12.41 -9.41
N ASP A 121 -1.94 13.41 -9.98
CA ASP A 121 -0.76 13.26 -10.85
C ASP A 121 0.55 13.11 -10.06
N ARG A 122 0.52 13.29 -8.75
CA ARG A 122 1.73 13.21 -7.92
C ARG A 122 1.93 11.78 -7.44
N VAL A 123 3.01 11.16 -7.87
CA VAL A 123 3.36 9.78 -7.52
C VAL A 123 4.75 9.77 -6.90
N SER A 124 4.87 9.15 -5.73
CA SER A 124 6.14 8.96 -5.05
C SER A 124 6.25 7.56 -4.49
N ALA A 125 7.47 7.09 -4.32
CA ALA A 125 7.73 5.79 -3.72
C ALA A 125 9.04 5.80 -2.94
N THR A 126 9.10 4.98 -1.92
CA THR A 126 10.28 4.80 -1.06
C THR A 126 10.57 3.33 -0.85
N GLU A 127 11.85 3.00 -0.70
CA GLU A 127 12.32 1.68 -0.31
C GLU A 127 12.55 1.67 1.20
N HIS A 128 12.06 0.63 1.84
CA HIS A 128 12.25 0.40 3.28
C HIS A 128 12.92 -0.94 3.53
N ARG A 129 13.68 -1.03 4.61
CA ARG A 129 14.32 -2.24 5.09
C ARG A 129 13.82 -2.51 6.51
N PHE A 130 12.80 -3.35 6.61
CA PHE A 130 12.23 -3.74 7.89
C PHE A 130 12.91 -5.00 8.42
N THR A 131 12.87 -5.17 9.73
CA THR A 131 13.44 -6.35 10.41
C THR A 131 12.35 -7.05 11.23
N GLY A 132 12.54 -8.34 11.45
CA GLY A 132 11.63 -9.15 12.25
C GLY A 132 11.03 -10.31 11.47
N THR A 133 9.99 -10.89 12.05
CA THR A 133 9.24 -11.99 11.42
C THR A 133 8.47 -11.48 10.20
N PRO A 134 8.02 -12.37 9.30
CA PRO A 134 7.17 -11.96 8.17
C PRO A 134 5.94 -11.13 8.60
N GLU A 135 5.31 -11.51 9.70
CA GLU A 135 4.16 -10.77 10.25
C GLU A 135 4.58 -9.37 10.72
N GLU A 136 5.68 -9.26 11.43
CA GLU A 136 6.22 -7.98 11.89
C GLU A 136 6.59 -7.06 10.72
N VAL A 137 7.17 -7.61 9.65
CA VAL A 137 7.47 -6.86 8.43
C VAL A 137 6.18 -6.31 7.80
N CYS A 138 5.14 -7.13 7.70
CA CYS A 138 3.84 -6.70 7.17
C CYS A 138 3.21 -5.59 8.03
N ASP A 139 3.29 -5.70 9.34
CA ASP A 139 2.75 -4.69 10.27
C ASP A 139 3.52 -3.37 10.17
N GLN A 140 4.85 -3.43 10.08
CA GLN A 140 5.68 -2.25 9.88
C GLN A 140 5.40 -1.58 8.52
N ALA A 141 5.21 -2.38 7.47
CA ALA A 141 4.87 -1.87 6.14
C ALA A 141 3.52 -1.15 6.15
N ARG A 142 2.50 -1.72 6.79
CA ARG A 142 1.19 -1.07 6.97
C ARG A 142 1.34 0.28 7.70
N HIS A 143 2.03 0.27 8.82
CA HIS A 143 2.27 1.47 9.62
C HIS A 143 2.94 2.57 8.79
N ARG A 144 4.01 2.21 8.10
CA ARG A 144 4.77 3.17 7.28
C ARG A 144 3.92 3.68 6.11
N ALA A 145 3.13 2.83 5.48
CA ALA A 145 2.26 3.23 4.38
C ALA A 145 1.22 4.28 4.83
N LEU A 146 0.66 4.14 6.01
CA LEU A 146 -0.26 5.15 6.58
C LEU A 146 0.45 6.49 6.80
N LEU A 147 1.67 6.47 7.32
CA LEU A 147 2.47 7.69 7.49
C LEU A 147 2.80 8.36 6.16
N GLU A 148 3.15 7.58 5.15
CA GLU A 148 3.45 8.12 3.81
C GLU A 148 2.21 8.69 3.12
N LEU A 149 1.05 8.09 3.30
CA LEU A 149 -0.22 8.66 2.84
C LEU A 149 -0.46 10.03 3.46
N MET A 150 -0.27 10.15 4.76
CA MET A 150 -0.43 11.43 5.46
C MET A 150 0.52 12.48 4.89
N SER A 151 1.78 12.12 4.69
CA SER A 151 2.77 13.03 4.12
C SER A 151 2.42 13.45 2.69
N ALA A 152 1.94 12.54 1.87
CA ALA A 152 1.59 12.79 0.47
C ALA A 152 0.37 13.72 0.30
N MET A 153 -0.53 13.74 1.29
CA MET A 153 -1.75 14.54 1.24
C MET A 153 -1.66 15.91 1.92
N ARG A 154 -0.50 16.24 2.48
CA ARG A 154 -0.27 17.53 3.13
C ARG A 154 0.09 18.65 2.15
#